data_7b76a2650e4d4ae9330ee37404fbfd9d
#
_entry.id   7b76a2650e4d4ae9330ee37404fbfd9d
#
_cell.length_a   1.000
_cell.length_b   1.000
_cell.length_c   1.000
_cell.angle_alpha   90.00
_cell.angle_beta   90.00
_cell.angle_gamma   90.00
#
_symmetry.space_group_name_H-M   'P 1'
#
loop_
_entity.id
_entity.type
_entity.pdbx_description
1 polymer ?
#
loop_
_entity_poly.entity_id
_entity_poly.type
_entity_poly.pdbx_seq_one_letter_code
_entity_poly.pdbx_strand_id
1 'polypeptide(L)'
;MPAPPVTTVAVTSYSVHLPADERFGAAVADLPPVEPGCPADRAHTLLGRKGLLYKEPATRLALCAVHRALGLPDGVRPDTALDPRTAVVAASNLGNVATVVDVTRAVAKEGSRGVSPMAAPNASSNVIASSIALWFRLGGPNLMVCSGETAGLDALALGALLLRARRADRVLVVGAEPDDETAVAVRRGPAADPTAPPLRAGAACVVLEPVTRAAAPLATVTVGPTLSRRVPPPTRIVVGPGHLDPAAAWGDCYGAQGVLQTALAARLVAEGADSVAVLCGGDDDGWRTALLTPGRRP
;
A
#
# COMPACT_ATOMS: atom_id res chain seq x y z
N MET A 1 19.44 -20.51 -14.34
CA MET A 1 18.04 -20.87 -14.00
C MET A 1 17.12 -20.09 -14.90
N PRO A 2 16.06 -20.67 -15.49
CA PRO A 2 15.06 -19.90 -16.22
C PRO A 2 14.42 -18.90 -15.26
N ALA A 3 14.14 -17.68 -15.78
CA ALA A 3 13.41 -16.68 -14.99
C ALA A 3 12.06 -17.26 -14.54
N PRO A 4 11.64 -17.02 -13.29
CA PRO A 4 10.36 -17.52 -12.83
C PRO A 4 9.24 -17.02 -13.74
N PRO A 5 8.25 -17.86 -14.07
CA PRO A 5 7.17 -17.46 -14.96
C PRO A 5 6.44 -16.25 -14.38
N VAL A 6 6.32 -15.23 -15.18
CA VAL A 6 5.62 -13.98 -14.84
C VAL A 6 4.13 -14.30 -14.64
N THR A 7 3.58 -13.90 -13.50
CA THR A 7 2.19 -14.18 -13.15
C THR A 7 1.33 -12.95 -13.41
N THR A 8 0.32 -13.09 -14.26
CA THR A 8 -0.70 -12.07 -14.50
C THR A 8 -1.91 -12.35 -13.61
N VAL A 9 -2.40 -11.32 -12.91
CA VAL A 9 -3.59 -11.39 -12.06
C VAL A 9 -4.54 -10.25 -12.39
N ALA A 10 -5.81 -10.40 -12.03
CA ALA A 10 -6.82 -9.37 -12.21
C ALA A 10 -6.80 -8.39 -11.05
N VAL A 11 -6.95 -7.10 -11.35
CA VAL A 11 -7.32 -6.03 -10.41
C VAL A 11 -8.82 -5.88 -10.48
N THR A 12 -9.53 -6.19 -9.40
CA THR A 12 -11.00 -6.15 -9.34
C THR A 12 -11.54 -4.93 -8.61
N SER A 13 -10.74 -4.33 -7.72
CA SER A 13 -11.05 -3.09 -7.03
C SER A 13 -9.77 -2.40 -6.58
N TYR A 14 -9.86 -1.10 -6.31
CA TYR A 14 -8.78 -0.32 -5.71
C TYR A 14 -9.32 0.84 -4.89
N SER A 15 -8.45 1.43 -4.08
CA SER A 15 -8.67 2.72 -3.44
C SER A 15 -7.35 3.45 -3.24
N VAL A 16 -7.44 4.79 -3.22
CA VAL A 16 -6.38 5.69 -2.78
C VAL A 16 -6.93 6.50 -1.61
N HIS A 17 -6.21 6.56 -0.51
CA HIS A 17 -6.59 7.28 0.70
C HIS A 17 -5.46 8.20 1.12
N LEU A 18 -5.47 9.41 0.59
CA LEU A 18 -4.54 10.49 0.91
C LEU A 18 -5.29 11.55 1.72
N PRO A 19 -4.95 11.79 2.99
CA PRO A 19 -5.52 12.90 3.76
C PRO A 19 -5.31 14.24 3.04
N ALA A 20 -6.25 15.17 3.20
CA ALA A 20 -6.06 16.54 2.73
C ALA A 20 -4.82 17.13 3.41
N ASP A 21 -3.96 17.78 2.63
CA ASP A 21 -2.72 18.37 3.10
C ASP A 21 -2.38 19.60 2.25
N GLU A 22 -2.32 20.76 2.86
CA GLU A 22 -2.05 22.03 2.19
C GLU A 22 -0.64 22.14 1.59
N ARG A 23 0.29 21.28 2.05
CA ARG A 23 1.65 21.23 1.50
C ARG A 23 1.69 20.74 0.05
N PHE A 24 0.64 20.08 -0.42
CA PHE A 24 0.60 19.42 -1.72
C PHE A 24 -0.54 19.97 -2.59
N GLY A 25 -0.26 20.10 -3.88
CA GLY A 25 -1.26 20.53 -4.86
C GLY A 25 -2.41 19.53 -5.00
N ALA A 26 -3.61 20.07 -5.21
CA ALA A 26 -4.81 19.23 -5.36
C ALA A 26 -4.92 18.57 -6.74
N ALA A 27 -4.32 19.14 -7.77
CA ALA A 27 -4.42 18.65 -9.14
C ALA A 27 -3.05 18.58 -9.80
N VAL A 28 -2.82 17.51 -10.52
CA VAL A 28 -1.65 17.31 -11.39
C VAL A 28 -2.17 17.04 -12.78
N ALA A 29 -1.64 17.77 -13.75
CA ALA A 29 -1.96 17.52 -15.15
C ALA A 29 -1.70 16.03 -15.45
N ASP A 30 -2.62 15.40 -16.15
CA ASP A 30 -2.54 14.01 -16.61
C ASP A 30 -2.62 12.90 -15.51
N LEU A 31 -2.74 13.27 -14.21
CA LEU A 31 -3.09 12.30 -13.17
C LEU A 31 -4.59 12.37 -12.84
N PRO A 32 -5.25 11.21 -12.66
CA PRO A 32 -6.63 11.19 -12.23
C PRO A 32 -6.80 11.91 -10.88
N PRO A 33 -7.81 12.76 -10.69
CA PRO A 33 -8.04 13.42 -9.41
C PRO A 33 -8.30 12.39 -8.31
N VAL A 34 -7.69 12.59 -7.15
CA VAL A 34 -7.91 11.76 -5.96
C VAL A 34 -8.69 12.58 -4.95
N GLU A 35 -9.87 12.09 -4.56
CA GLU A 35 -10.62 12.72 -3.47
C GLU A 35 -9.88 12.58 -2.15
N PRO A 36 -9.75 13.68 -1.38
CA PRO A 36 -9.07 13.64 -0.10
C PRO A 36 -9.71 12.63 0.86
N GLY A 37 -8.88 11.80 1.48
CA GLY A 37 -9.28 10.91 2.57
C GLY A 37 -9.35 11.66 3.91
N CYS A 38 -9.99 11.04 4.90
CA CYS A 38 -9.92 11.56 6.27
C CYS A 38 -8.52 11.32 6.86
N PRO A 39 -8.02 12.22 7.71
CA PRO A 39 -6.76 12.01 8.42
C PRO A 39 -6.88 10.87 9.46
N ALA A 40 -5.73 10.31 9.88
CA ALA A 40 -5.67 9.13 10.73
C ALA A 40 -6.42 9.28 12.07
N ASP A 41 -6.44 10.47 12.65
CA ASP A 41 -7.18 10.78 13.89
C ASP A 41 -8.71 10.80 13.68
N ARG A 42 -9.15 11.05 12.44
CA ARG A 42 -10.55 11.03 12.01
C ARG A 42 -10.99 9.72 11.33
N ALA A 43 -10.14 8.72 11.28
CA ALA A 43 -10.48 7.41 10.68
C ALA A 43 -11.80 6.80 11.23
N HIS A 44 -12.21 7.21 12.45
CA HIS A 44 -13.47 6.79 13.04
C HIS A 44 -14.72 7.26 12.27
N THR A 45 -14.64 8.29 11.46
CA THR A 45 -15.74 8.75 10.62
C THR A 45 -16.10 7.74 9.54
N LEU A 46 -15.07 7.03 9.03
CA LEU A 46 -15.21 5.99 8.03
C LEU A 46 -15.35 4.59 8.65
N LEU A 47 -14.62 4.30 9.73
CA LEU A 47 -14.50 2.95 10.29
C LEU A 47 -15.36 2.69 11.52
N GLY A 48 -15.99 3.74 12.10
CA GLY A 48 -16.57 3.65 13.43
C GLY A 48 -15.49 3.71 14.53
N ARG A 49 -15.90 4.02 15.77
CA ARG A 49 -14.96 4.29 16.88
C ARG A 49 -14.33 3.05 17.51
N LYS A 50 -15.05 1.92 17.51
CA LYS A 50 -14.65 0.71 18.26
C LYS A 50 -13.37 0.10 17.69
N GLY A 51 -12.33 -0.05 18.53
CA GLY A 51 -11.09 -0.76 18.18
C GLY A 51 -10.01 0.09 17.53
N LEU A 52 -10.17 1.43 17.42
CA LEU A 52 -9.17 2.33 16.85
C LEU A 52 -8.19 2.93 17.88
N LEU A 53 -8.52 2.90 19.19
CA LEU A 53 -7.84 3.68 20.22
C LEU A 53 -6.31 3.51 20.24
N TYR A 54 -5.84 2.27 20.08
CA TYR A 54 -4.41 1.93 20.16
C TYR A 54 -3.78 1.64 18.80
N LYS A 55 -4.42 2.01 17.69
CA LYS A 55 -3.85 1.77 16.37
C LYS A 55 -3.03 2.95 15.89
N GLU A 56 -1.86 2.64 15.35
CA GLU A 56 -0.94 3.58 14.72
C GLU A 56 -1.59 4.34 13.56
N PRO A 57 -1.11 5.58 13.25
CA PRO A 57 -1.63 6.37 12.13
C PRO A 57 -1.64 5.60 10.81
N ALA A 58 -0.53 4.96 10.42
CA ALA A 58 -0.46 4.18 9.18
C ALA A 58 -1.47 3.02 9.17
N THR A 59 -1.65 2.32 10.31
CA THR A 59 -2.65 1.25 10.43
C THR A 59 -4.07 1.77 10.23
N ARG A 60 -4.40 2.96 10.75
CA ARG A 60 -5.73 3.58 10.57
C ARG A 60 -5.96 3.97 9.12
N LEU A 61 -4.97 4.54 8.45
CA LEU A 61 -5.05 4.88 7.03
C LEU A 61 -5.19 3.61 6.16
N ALA A 62 -4.43 2.56 6.46
CA ALA A 62 -4.55 1.26 5.80
C ALA A 62 -5.96 0.67 5.92
N LEU A 63 -6.56 0.71 7.13
CA LEU A 63 -7.94 0.27 7.34
C LEU A 63 -8.93 1.10 6.52
N CYS A 64 -8.75 2.42 6.43
CA CYS A 64 -9.57 3.29 5.59
C CYS A 64 -9.47 2.93 4.11
N ALA A 65 -8.25 2.70 3.60
CA ALA A 65 -8.06 2.29 2.21
C ALA A 65 -8.73 0.94 1.92
N VAL A 66 -8.56 -0.06 2.77
CA VAL A 66 -9.23 -1.36 2.61
C VAL A 66 -10.75 -1.22 2.67
N HIS A 67 -11.29 -0.43 3.62
CA HIS A 67 -12.72 -0.18 3.75
C HIS A 67 -13.32 0.37 2.44
N ARG A 68 -12.65 1.35 1.83
CA ARG A 68 -13.04 1.94 0.55
C ARG A 68 -12.92 0.95 -0.61
N ALA A 69 -11.82 0.18 -0.68
CA ALA A 69 -11.62 -0.82 -1.73
C ALA A 69 -12.65 -1.94 -1.68
N LEU A 70 -13.17 -2.27 -0.50
CA LEU A 70 -14.24 -3.24 -0.32
C LEU A 70 -15.65 -2.65 -0.54
N GLY A 71 -15.77 -1.35 -0.83
CA GLY A 71 -17.04 -0.68 -1.07
C GLY A 71 -17.97 -0.66 0.15
N LEU A 72 -17.43 -0.64 1.35
CA LEU A 72 -18.21 -0.69 2.59
C LEU A 72 -18.81 0.70 2.90
N PRO A 73 -20.03 0.76 3.45
CA PRO A 73 -20.64 2.01 3.89
C PRO A 73 -19.89 2.64 5.06
N ASP A 74 -19.85 3.98 5.12
CA ASP A 74 -19.18 4.72 6.20
C ASP A 74 -19.74 4.35 7.57
N GLY A 75 -18.85 4.19 8.55
CA GLY A 75 -19.20 3.84 9.94
C GLY A 75 -19.59 2.37 10.15
N VAL A 76 -19.66 1.57 9.10
CA VAL A 76 -20.06 0.17 9.17
C VAL A 76 -18.83 -0.73 9.21
N ARG A 77 -18.71 -1.48 10.31
CA ARG A 77 -17.73 -2.56 10.41
C ARG A 77 -18.33 -3.84 9.84
N PRO A 78 -17.58 -4.60 9.00
CA PRO A 78 -18.11 -5.87 8.49
C PRO A 78 -18.43 -6.83 9.64
N ASP A 79 -19.66 -7.28 9.71
CA ASP A 79 -20.09 -8.39 10.58
C ASP A 79 -20.33 -9.62 9.73
N THR A 80 -19.30 -10.01 8.99
CA THR A 80 -19.33 -11.17 8.11
C THR A 80 -18.70 -12.39 8.76
N ALA A 81 -19.00 -13.58 8.26
CA ALA A 81 -18.25 -14.78 8.62
C ALA A 81 -16.76 -14.61 8.27
N LEU A 82 -15.89 -15.36 8.95
CA LEU A 82 -14.48 -15.40 8.63
C LEU A 82 -14.29 -15.84 7.17
N ASP A 83 -13.54 -15.05 6.41
CA ASP A 83 -13.13 -15.42 5.05
C ASP A 83 -11.74 -16.08 5.10
N PRO A 84 -11.65 -17.42 5.04
CA PRO A 84 -10.39 -18.13 5.18
C PRO A 84 -9.50 -18.06 3.94
N ARG A 85 -10.03 -17.52 2.83
CA ARG A 85 -9.37 -17.56 1.51
C ARG A 85 -8.93 -16.19 1.01
N THR A 86 -9.23 -15.11 1.72
CA THR A 86 -8.70 -13.77 1.42
C THR A 86 -7.43 -13.52 2.23
N ALA A 87 -6.33 -13.26 1.53
CA ALA A 87 -5.03 -12.90 2.08
C ALA A 87 -4.86 -11.38 2.19
N VAL A 88 -3.96 -10.95 3.07
CA VAL A 88 -3.50 -9.57 3.19
C VAL A 88 -1.99 -9.53 2.97
N VAL A 89 -1.53 -8.71 2.04
CA VAL A 89 -0.11 -8.40 1.86
C VAL A 89 0.04 -6.88 2.00
N ALA A 90 0.64 -6.44 3.09
CA ALA A 90 0.84 -5.03 3.36
C ALA A 90 2.28 -4.61 3.04
N ALA A 91 2.45 -3.41 2.51
CA ALA A 91 3.72 -2.75 2.25
C ALA A 91 3.83 -1.48 3.11
N SER A 92 4.83 -1.42 3.98
CA SER A 92 5.17 -0.24 4.78
C SER A 92 6.56 -0.40 5.37
N ASN A 93 7.36 0.63 5.32
CA ASN A 93 8.70 0.64 5.91
C ASN A 93 8.74 1.36 7.26
N LEU A 94 7.82 2.31 7.46
CA LEU A 94 7.82 3.24 8.58
C LEU A 94 6.58 3.11 9.48
N GLY A 95 5.65 2.23 9.13
CA GLY A 95 4.30 2.20 9.68
C GLY A 95 4.17 2.07 11.19
N ASN A 96 5.19 1.57 11.88
CA ASN A 96 5.24 1.45 13.33
C ASN A 96 6.53 1.97 13.98
N VAL A 97 7.35 2.71 13.22
CA VAL A 97 8.67 3.14 13.67
C VAL A 97 8.61 4.02 14.92
N ALA A 98 7.60 4.89 15.04
CA ALA A 98 7.41 5.73 16.23
C ALA A 98 7.20 4.86 17.49
N THR A 99 6.31 3.88 17.44
CA THR A 99 6.11 2.94 18.56
C THR A 99 7.37 2.14 18.88
N VAL A 100 8.14 1.68 17.89
CA VAL A 100 9.39 0.94 18.12
C VAL A 100 10.41 1.83 18.86
N VAL A 101 10.55 3.08 18.46
CA VAL A 101 11.43 4.06 19.12
C VAL A 101 10.95 4.32 20.55
N ASP A 102 9.67 4.54 20.77
CA ASP A 102 9.11 4.80 22.10
C ASP A 102 9.27 3.61 23.04
N VAL A 103 9.01 2.40 22.57
CA VAL A 103 9.23 1.15 23.33
C VAL A 103 10.71 1.00 23.67
N THR A 104 11.62 1.25 22.72
CA THR A 104 13.06 1.15 22.95
C THR A 104 13.51 2.15 24.02
N ARG A 105 13.03 3.40 23.96
CA ARG A 105 13.32 4.44 24.96
C ARG A 105 12.79 4.08 26.35
N ALA A 106 11.54 3.58 26.40
CA ALA A 106 10.92 3.15 27.66
C ALA A 106 11.70 1.99 28.32
N VAL A 107 12.10 0.99 27.52
CA VAL A 107 12.92 -0.12 28.00
C VAL A 107 14.28 0.35 28.49
N ALA A 108 14.93 1.26 27.79
CA ALA A 108 16.23 1.80 28.19
C ALA A 108 16.17 2.60 29.52
N LYS A 109 15.07 3.32 29.77
CA LYS A 109 14.88 4.16 30.94
C LYS A 109 14.34 3.42 32.17
N GLU A 110 13.37 2.54 31.98
CA GLU A 110 12.54 1.94 33.05
C GLU A 110 12.50 0.42 33.01
N GLY A 111 13.23 -0.20 32.07
CA GLY A 111 13.12 -1.64 31.80
C GLY A 111 11.77 -2.02 31.20
N SER A 112 11.44 -3.32 31.19
CA SER A 112 10.19 -3.83 30.63
C SER A 112 8.93 -3.27 31.32
N ARG A 113 9.04 -2.76 32.52
CA ARG A 113 7.90 -2.18 33.29
C ARG A 113 7.43 -0.85 32.72
N GLY A 114 8.31 -0.12 31.99
CA GLY A 114 7.93 1.14 31.32
C GLY A 114 7.10 0.96 30.05
N VAL A 115 6.99 -0.26 29.52
CA VAL A 115 6.26 -0.52 28.28
C VAL A 115 4.80 -0.78 28.55
N SER A 116 3.93 0.00 27.90
CA SER A 116 2.48 -0.24 27.96
C SER A 116 2.10 -1.56 27.29
N PRO A 117 1.45 -2.51 28.00
CA PRO A 117 0.97 -3.75 27.40
C PRO A 117 -0.02 -3.52 26.25
N MET A 118 -0.73 -2.40 26.23
CA MET A 118 -1.70 -2.05 25.20
C MET A 118 -1.05 -1.51 23.93
N ALA A 119 0.12 -0.87 24.05
CA ALA A 119 0.88 -0.34 22.92
C ALA A 119 1.89 -1.36 22.35
N ALA A 120 2.41 -2.26 23.19
CA ALA A 120 3.44 -3.23 22.82
C ALA A 120 3.13 -4.04 21.54
N PRO A 121 1.90 -4.50 21.27
CA PRO A 121 1.58 -5.21 20.03
C PRO A 121 1.83 -4.39 18.76
N ASN A 122 1.80 -3.05 18.84
CA ASN A 122 2.07 -2.17 17.70
C ASN A 122 3.56 -2.13 17.32
N ALA A 123 4.46 -2.57 18.18
CA ALA A 123 5.87 -2.72 17.86
C ALA A 123 6.15 -3.91 16.92
N SER A 124 5.16 -4.76 16.65
CA SER A 124 5.29 -5.86 15.69
C SER A 124 5.37 -5.32 14.25
N SER A 125 6.36 -5.76 13.49
CA SER A 125 6.49 -5.39 12.06
C SER A 125 5.27 -5.78 11.22
N ASN A 126 4.49 -6.80 11.65
CA ASN A 126 3.29 -7.26 10.94
C ASN A 126 1.98 -6.57 11.39
N VAL A 127 2.06 -5.49 12.17
CA VAL A 127 0.87 -4.88 12.82
C VAL A 127 -0.18 -4.40 11.82
N ILE A 128 0.22 -3.84 10.69
CA ILE A 128 -0.72 -3.35 9.67
C ILE A 128 -1.49 -4.52 9.05
N ALA A 129 -0.79 -5.53 8.54
CA ALA A 129 -1.41 -6.68 7.89
C ALA A 129 -2.32 -7.47 8.86
N SER A 130 -1.84 -7.71 10.09
CA SER A 130 -2.64 -8.41 11.12
C SER A 130 -3.85 -7.59 11.57
N SER A 131 -3.72 -6.26 11.69
CA SER A 131 -4.85 -5.39 12.03
C SER A 131 -5.93 -5.41 10.96
N ILE A 132 -5.56 -5.41 9.68
CA ILE A 132 -6.50 -5.54 8.55
C ILE A 132 -7.19 -6.90 8.62
N ALA A 133 -6.41 -7.98 8.75
CA ALA A 133 -6.96 -9.34 8.82
C ALA A 133 -7.99 -9.50 9.95
N LEU A 134 -7.67 -8.99 11.15
CA LEU A 134 -8.57 -9.02 12.31
C LEU A 134 -9.80 -8.10 12.10
N TRP A 135 -9.60 -6.92 11.52
CA TRP A 135 -10.69 -5.95 11.33
C TRP A 135 -11.74 -6.44 10.36
N PHE A 136 -11.31 -6.99 9.24
CA PHE A 136 -12.18 -7.46 8.16
C PHE A 136 -12.45 -8.96 8.20
N ARG A 137 -12.04 -9.67 9.29
CA ARG A 137 -12.25 -11.11 9.49
C ARG A 137 -11.69 -11.97 8.34
N LEU A 138 -10.45 -11.71 7.97
CA LEU A 138 -9.76 -12.40 6.90
C LEU A 138 -8.82 -13.47 7.49
N GLY A 139 -8.99 -14.72 7.12
CA GLY A 139 -8.26 -15.86 7.66
C GLY A 139 -7.19 -16.43 6.75
N GLY A 140 -6.99 -15.84 5.57
CA GLY A 140 -5.91 -16.20 4.66
C GLY A 140 -4.53 -15.74 5.16
N PRO A 141 -3.45 -16.02 4.40
CA PRO A 141 -2.11 -15.50 4.71
C PRO A 141 -2.13 -13.99 4.96
N ASN A 142 -1.44 -13.54 6.02
CA ASN A 142 -1.21 -12.11 6.23
C ASN A 142 0.29 -11.86 6.37
N LEU A 143 0.83 -11.00 5.53
CA LEU A 143 2.25 -10.79 5.33
C LEU A 143 2.55 -9.29 5.26
N MET A 144 3.76 -8.94 5.71
CA MET A 144 4.29 -7.58 5.63
C MET A 144 5.53 -7.56 4.74
N VAL A 145 5.65 -6.54 3.92
CA VAL A 145 6.81 -6.27 3.05
C VAL A 145 7.40 -4.92 3.43
N CYS A 146 8.70 -4.91 3.73
CA CYS A 146 9.48 -3.75 4.15
C CYS A 146 10.77 -3.71 3.31
N SER A 147 10.66 -3.55 1.98
CA SER A 147 11.77 -3.59 1.02
C SER A 147 12.03 -2.24 0.37
N GLY A 148 11.97 -1.16 1.15
CA GLY A 148 12.29 0.17 0.67
C GLY A 148 11.27 0.69 -0.36
N GLU A 149 11.76 1.37 -1.38
CA GLU A 149 10.95 2.01 -2.42
C GLU A 149 10.22 1.00 -3.32
N THR A 150 10.70 -0.25 -3.40
CA THR A 150 10.03 -1.30 -4.19
C THR A 150 8.93 -2.03 -3.43
N ALA A 151 8.76 -1.80 -2.12
CA ALA A 151 7.90 -2.58 -1.23
C ALA A 151 6.46 -2.76 -1.76
N GLY A 152 5.88 -1.72 -2.36
CA GLY A 152 4.53 -1.80 -2.94
C GLY A 152 4.42 -2.80 -4.10
N LEU A 153 5.38 -2.79 -5.03
CA LEU A 153 5.38 -3.75 -6.15
C LEU A 153 5.86 -5.14 -5.71
N ASP A 154 6.68 -5.24 -4.67
CA ASP A 154 7.06 -6.52 -4.07
C ASP A 154 5.84 -7.18 -3.41
N ALA A 155 5.01 -6.39 -2.73
CA ALA A 155 3.75 -6.85 -2.16
C ALA A 155 2.77 -7.34 -3.24
N LEU A 156 2.67 -6.64 -4.38
CA LEU A 156 1.89 -7.07 -5.53
C LEU A 156 2.39 -8.41 -6.10
N ALA A 157 3.71 -8.56 -6.28
CA ALA A 157 4.31 -9.80 -6.76
C ALA A 157 4.06 -10.98 -5.80
N LEU A 158 4.18 -10.71 -4.49
CA LEU A 158 3.88 -11.73 -3.47
C LEU A 158 2.39 -12.10 -3.47
N GLY A 159 1.49 -11.12 -3.62
CA GLY A 159 0.06 -11.35 -3.79
C GLY A 159 -0.25 -12.24 -5.01
N ALA A 160 0.36 -11.94 -6.16
CA ALA A 160 0.23 -12.75 -7.37
C ALA A 160 0.76 -14.18 -7.16
N LEU A 161 1.87 -14.33 -6.41
CA LEU A 161 2.41 -15.64 -6.05
C LEU A 161 1.44 -16.46 -5.18
N LEU A 162 0.82 -15.84 -4.17
CA LEU A 162 -0.17 -16.50 -3.31
C LEU A 162 -1.38 -17.01 -4.11
N LEU A 163 -1.88 -16.21 -5.06
CA LEU A 163 -2.97 -16.61 -5.96
C LEU A 163 -2.56 -17.77 -6.86
N ARG A 164 -1.38 -17.70 -7.50
CA ARG A 164 -0.84 -18.77 -8.34
C ARG A 164 -0.63 -20.06 -7.56
N ALA A 165 -0.12 -19.96 -6.35
CA ALA A 165 0.09 -21.11 -5.45
C ALA A 165 -1.22 -21.64 -4.83
N ARG A 166 -2.37 -21.05 -5.14
CA ARG A 166 -3.68 -21.38 -4.58
C ARG A 166 -3.74 -21.28 -3.05
N ARG A 167 -2.88 -20.44 -2.47
CA ARG A 167 -2.88 -20.18 -1.02
C ARG A 167 -3.95 -19.16 -0.62
N ALA A 168 -4.45 -18.40 -1.58
CA ALA A 168 -5.56 -17.49 -1.45
C ALA A 168 -6.42 -17.50 -2.72
N ASP A 169 -7.68 -17.09 -2.61
CA ASP A 169 -8.59 -16.88 -3.72
C ASP A 169 -8.71 -15.39 -4.06
N ARG A 170 -8.42 -14.53 -3.08
CA ARG A 170 -8.36 -13.08 -3.17
C ARG A 170 -7.20 -12.58 -2.34
N VAL A 171 -6.55 -11.49 -2.77
CA VAL A 171 -5.49 -10.82 -2.01
C VAL A 171 -5.78 -9.33 -1.94
N LEU A 172 -5.78 -8.78 -0.74
CA LEU A 172 -5.73 -7.34 -0.50
C LEU A 172 -4.26 -6.94 -0.42
N VAL A 173 -3.78 -6.21 -1.41
CA VAL A 173 -2.46 -5.59 -1.38
C VAL A 173 -2.63 -4.16 -0.90
N VAL A 174 -1.99 -3.83 0.22
CA VAL A 174 -2.20 -2.56 0.92
C VAL A 174 -0.87 -1.87 1.14
N GLY A 175 -0.75 -0.63 0.71
CA GLY A 175 0.37 0.23 1.08
C GLY A 175 -0.08 1.25 2.12
N ALA A 176 0.74 1.53 3.15
CA ALA A 176 0.44 2.60 4.11
C ALA A 176 1.70 3.12 4.78
N GLU A 177 1.87 4.44 4.83
CA GLU A 177 2.96 5.10 5.54
C GLU A 177 2.46 6.26 6.39
N PRO A 178 3.11 6.52 7.55
CA PRO A 178 2.93 7.74 8.34
C PRO A 178 3.86 8.86 7.85
N ASP A 179 3.65 10.07 8.36
CA ASP A 179 4.55 11.22 8.18
C ASP A 179 4.85 11.95 9.50
N ASP A 180 4.79 11.22 10.62
CA ASP A 180 5.20 11.76 11.91
C ASP A 180 6.70 12.08 11.96
N GLU A 181 7.13 12.85 12.97
CA GLU A 181 8.51 13.32 13.10
C GLU A 181 9.54 12.18 13.09
N THR A 182 9.21 11.04 13.70
CA THR A 182 10.10 9.87 13.75
C THR A 182 10.24 9.24 12.36
N ALA A 183 9.13 9.07 11.66
CA ALA A 183 9.09 8.54 10.29
C ALA A 183 9.88 9.45 9.34
N VAL A 184 9.66 10.76 9.41
CA VAL A 184 10.39 11.77 8.61
C VAL A 184 11.89 11.72 8.91
N ALA A 185 12.30 11.63 10.19
CA ALA A 185 13.70 11.58 10.58
C ALA A 185 14.37 10.28 10.05
N VAL A 186 13.70 9.14 10.14
CA VAL A 186 14.21 7.86 9.64
C VAL A 186 14.32 7.86 8.11
N ARG A 187 13.29 8.37 7.40
CA ARG A 187 13.29 8.43 5.93
C ARG A 187 14.38 9.33 5.37
N ARG A 188 14.58 10.49 6.00
CA ARG A 188 15.61 11.43 5.56
C ARG A 188 17.03 10.91 5.79
N GLY A 189 17.28 10.22 6.91
CA GLY A 189 18.62 9.78 7.25
C GLY A 189 19.62 10.93 7.36
N PRO A 190 20.90 10.62 7.54
CA PRO A 190 21.97 11.63 7.65
C PRO A 190 22.37 12.28 6.31
N ALA A 191 22.04 11.65 5.16
CA ALA A 191 22.42 12.09 3.82
C ALA A 191 21.20 12.53 2.99
N ALA A 192 20.23 13.20 3.62
CA ALA A 192 19.01 13.61 2.97
C ALA A 192 19.23 14.45 1.70
N ASP A 193 18.63 14.03 0.59
CA ASP A 193 18.52 14.86 -0.61
C ASP A 193 17.45 15.95 -0.36
N PRO A 194 17.82 17.25 -0.36
CA PRO A 194 16.87 18.32 -0.13
C PRO A 194 15.86 18.48 -1.27
N THR A 195 16.11 17.88 -2.43
CA THR A 195 15.23 17.92 -3.60
C THR A 195 14.23 16.76 -3.66
N ALA A 196 14.41 15.74 -2.81
CA ALA A 196 13.47 14.62 -2.74
C ALA A 196 12.08 15.07 -2.27
N PRO A 197 11.01 14.52 -2.84
CA PRO A 197 9.65 14.83 -2.38
C PRO A 197 9.50 14.56 -0.89
N PRO A 198 8.81 15.45 -0.14
CA PRO A 198 8.62 15.25 1.28
C PRO A 198 7.75 14.01 1.55
N LEU A 199 8.05 13.31 2.65
CA LEU A 199 7.26 12.18 3.10
C LEU A 199 5.82 12.63 3.38
N ARG A 200 4.86 11.84 2.92
CA ARG A 200 3.43 12.07 3.10
C ARG A 200 2.74 10.85 3.70
N ALA A 201 1.92 11.08 4.72
CA ALA A 201 1.02 10.06 5.24
C ALA A 201 -0.04 9.70 4.19
N GLY A 202 -0.21 8.42 3.95
CA GLY A 202 -1.19 7.95 2.99
C GLY A 202 -1.30 6.44 2.96
N ALA A 203 -2.35 5.96 2.31
CA ALA A 203 -2.55 4.55 2.05
C ALA A 203 -3.24 4.31 0.71
N ALA A 204 -3.04 3.12 0.17
CA ALA A 204 -3.77 2.62 -0.99
C ALA A 204 -4.04 1.12 -0.83
N CYS A 205 -5.08 0.64 -1.48
CA CYS A 205 -5.41 -0.77 -1.54
C CYS A 205 -5.70 -1.18 -2.98
N VAL A 206 -5.21 -2.35 -3.38
CA VAL A 206 -5.54 -3.00 -4.65
C VAL A 206 -6.01 -4.41 -4.36
N VAL A 207 -7.17 -4.80 -4.88
CA VAL A 207 -7.73 -6.13 -4.72
C VAL A 207 -7.37 -6.99 -5.92
N LEU A 208 -6.67 -8.09 -5.65
CA LEU A 208 -6.23 -9.03 -6.67
C LEU A 208 -7.01 -10.33 -6.62
N GLU A 209 -7.36 -10.84 -7.80
CA GLU A 209 -8.00 -12.15 -7.99
C GLU A 209 -7.36 -12.90 -9.17
N PRO A 210 -7.49 -14.23 -9.26
CA PRO A 210 -7.11 -14.96 -10.48
C PRO A 210 -7.93 -14.44 -11.67
N VAL A 211 -7.28 -14.22 -12.82
CA VAL A 211 -7.98 -13.73 -14.05
C VAL A 211 -9.19 -14.59 -14.39
N THR A 212 -9.10 -15.91 -14.15
CA THR A 212 -10.18 -16.86 -14.43
C THR A 212 -11.39 -16.77 -13.48
N ARG A 213 -11.27 -16.04 -12.38
CA ARG A 213 -12.33 -15.87 -11.37
C ARG A 213 -12.92 -14.46 -11.34
N ALA A 214 -12.20 -13.49 -11.88
CA ALA A 214 -12.62 -12.09 -11.87
C ALA A 214 -13.79 -11.89 -12.85
N ALA A 215 -14.99 -11.62 -12.32
CA ALA A 215 -16.20 -11.42 -13.14
C ALA A 215 -16.16 -10.11 -13.94
N ALA A 216 -15.56 -9.06 -13.39
CA ALA A 216 -15.44 -7.75 -14.04
C ALA A 216 -14.10 -7.10 -13.66
N PRO A 217 -12.98 -7.56 -14.22
CA PRO A 217 -11.67 -6.99 -13.91
C PRO A 217 -11.57 -5.58 -14.48
N LEU A 218 -11.09 -4.64 -13.65
CA LEU A 218 -10.76 -3.27 -14.06
C LEU A 218 -9.53 -3.26 -14.96
N ALA A 219 -8.55 -4.07 -14.57
CA ALA A 219 -7.30 -4.27 -15.31
C ALA A 219 -6.73 -5.65 -15.01
N THR A 220 -5.77 -6.09 -15.81
CA THR A 220 -4.84 -7.15 -15.43
C THR A 220 -3.49 -6.54 -15.11
N VAL A 221 -2.78 -7.10 -14.14
CA VAL A 221 -1.45 -6.63 -13.74
C VAL A 221 -0.43 -7.75 -13.81
N THR A 222 0.74 -7.42 -14.32
CA THR A 222 1.91 -8.28 -14.43
C THR A 222 3.08 -7.57 -13.81
N VAL A 223 3.70 -8.15 -12.77
CA VAL A 223 4.83 -7.54 -12.06
C VAL A 223 6.14 -8.15 -12.56
N GLY A 224 7.07 -7.30 -12.98
CA GLY A 224 8.41 -7.68 -13.41
C GLY A 224 9.36 -8.01 -12.26
N PRO A 225 10.56 -8.50 -12.56
CA PRO A 225 11.61 -8.69 -11.56
C PRO A 225 12.15 -7.36 -11.03
N THR A 226 12.81 -7.39 -9.88
CA THR A 226 13.63 -6.27 -9.41
C THR A 226 14.93 -6.21 -10.20
N LEU A 227 15.32 -5.03 -10.65
CA LEU A 227 16.50 -4.76 -11.45
C LEU A 227 17.42 -3.80 -10.70
N SER A 228 18.73 -3.97 -10.85
CA SER A 228 19.73 -3.08 -10.24
C SER A 228 19.81 -1.70 -10.92
N ARG A 229 19.15 -1.52 -12.05
CA ARG A 229 19.11 -0.26 -12.81
C ARG A 229 17.72 -0.01 -13.34
N ARG A 230 17.41 1.27 -13.53
CA ARG A 230 16.17 1.70 -14.16
C ARG A 230 16.14 1.25 -15.62
N VAL A 231 15.06 0.56 -16.02
CA VAL A 231 14.78 0.18 -17.40
C VAL A 231 13.49 0.85 -17.83
N PRO A 232 13.47 1.58 -18.96
CA PRO A 232 12.25 2.21 -19.46
C PRO A 232 11.16 1.16 -19.71
N PRO A 233 9.94 1.37 -19.21
CA PRO A 233 8.81 0.46 -19.48
C PRO A 233 8.41 0.52 -20.97
N PRO A 234 7.89 -0.58 -21.52
CA PRO A 234 7.52 -0.66 -22.94
C PRO A 234 6.11 -0.07 -23.23
N THR A 235 5.77 1.07 -22.67
CA THR A 235 4.46 1.73 -22.83
C THR A 235 4.61 3.25 -22.85
N ARG A 236 3.61 3.95 -23.43
CA ARG A 236 3.59 5.42 -23.50
C ARG A 236 3.22 6.06 -22.16
N ILE A 237 2.36 5.43 -21.38
CA ILE A 237 1.91 5.94 -20.10
C ILE A 237 2.66 5.22 -19.00
N VAL A 238 3.44 5.96 -18.23
CA VAL A 238 4.20 5.45 -17.09
C VAL A 238 3.84 6.28 -15.85
N VAL A 239 3.46 5.61 -14.78
CA VAL A 239 3.24 6.22 -13.46
C VAL A 239 4.45 5.94 -12.60
N GLY A 240 5.20 6.97 -12.24
CA GLY A 240 6.40 6.86 -11.44
C GLY A 240 7.45 7.92 -11.73
N PRO A 241 8.62 7.84 -11.07
CA PRO A 241 9.67 8.84 -11.13
C PRO A 241 10.06 9.25 -12.56
N GLY A 242 10.07 10.56 -12.82
CA GLY A 242 10.43 11.13 -14.14
C GLY A 242 9.38 10.95 -15.25
N HIS A 243 8.17 10.56 -14.90
CA HIS A 243 7.00 10.43 -15.76
C HIS A 243 5.78 11.08 -15.09
N LEU A 244 4.58 10.46 -15.14
CA LEU A 244 3.47 10.85 -14.28
C LEU A 244 3.83 10.47 -12.84
N ASP A 245 4.36 11.41 -12.09
CA ASP A 245 4.96 11.15 -10.78
C ASP A 245 4.06 11.65 -9.63
N PRO A 246 3.29 10.74 -8.98
CA PRO A 246 2.48 11.11 -7.85
C PRO A 246 3.29 11.59 -6.64
N ALA A 247 4.53 11.10 -6.46
CA ALA A 247 5.37 11.52 -5.34
C ALA A 247 5.83 12.97 -5.49
N ALA A 248 6.25 13.38 -6.69
CA ALA A 248 6.61 14.76 -6.97
C ALA A 248 5.42 15.73 -6.79
N ALA A 249 4.21 15.25 -7.08
CA ALA A 249 3.01 16.07 -7.08
C ALA A 249 2.30 16.13 -5.72
N TRP A 250 2.19 14.98 -5.06
CA TRP A 250 1.39 14.79 -3.85
C TRP A 250 2.19 14.42 -2.62
N GLY A 251 3.52 14.32 -2.73
CA GLY A 251 4.41 13.82 -1.68
C GLY A 251 4.66 12.31 -1.75
N ASP A 252 5.80 11.91 -1.21
CA ASP A 252 6.29 10.53 -1.24
C ASP A 252 5.60 9.68 -0.16
N CYS A 253 4.84 8.67 -0.58
CA CYS A 253 4.30 7.64 0.30
C CYS A 253 5.26 6.44 0.46
N TYR A 254 6.53 6.57 0.14
CA TYR A 254 7.63 5.63 0.32
C TYR A 254 7.25 4.16 0.00
N GLY A 255 7.26 3.26 0.98
CA GLY A 255 6.91 1.85 0.77
C GLY A 255 5.49 1.60 0.26
N ALA A 256 4.56 2.55 0.49
CA ALA A 256 3.21 2.49 -0.02
C ALA A 256 3.08 2.97 -1.48
N GLN A 257 4.10 3.68 -2.00
CA GLN A 257 4.04 4.36 -3.29
C GLN A 257 3.68 3.43 -4.45
N GLY A 258 4.25 2.22 -4.50
CA GLY A 258 3.97 1.26 -5.57
C GLY A 258 2.53 0.77 -5.59
N VAL A 259 1.87 0.65 -4.44
CA VAL A 259 0.44 0.29 -4.37
C VAL A 259 -0.42 1.46 -4.84
N LEU A 260 -0.09 2.68 -4.42
CA LEU A 260 -0.77 3.91 -4.86
C LEU A 260 -0.69 4.07 -6.38
N GLN A 261 0.50 3.97 -6.94
CA GLN A 261 0.73 4.06 -8.38
C GLN A 261 -0.02 2.97 -9.15
N THR A 262 -0.08 1.75 -8.60
CA THR A 262 -0.85 0.64 -9.21
C THR A 262 -2.36 0.93 -9.20
N ALA A 263 -2.89 1.52 -8.12
CA ALA A 263 -4.28 1.93 -8.04
C ALA A 263 -4.62 3.01 -9.11
N LEU A 264 -3.75 4.01 -9.28
CA LEU A 264 -3.88 5.03 -10.33
C LEU A 264 -3.79 4.43 -11.73
N ALA A 265 -2.83 3.53 -11.96
CA ALA A 265 -2.67 2.84 -13.23
C ALA A 265 -3.89 1.98 -13.59
N ALA A 266 -4.47 1.28 -12.60
CA ALA A 266 -5.70 0.52 -12.81
C ALA A 266 -6.88 1.43 -13.18
N ARG A 267 -6.96 2.62 -12.60
CA ARG A 267 -7.95 3.62 -12.96
C ARG A 267 -7.76 4.12 -14.39
N LEU A 268 -6.55 4.51 -14.80
CA LEU A 268 -6.26 4.95 -16.15
C LEU A 268 -6.63 3.90 -17.19
N VAL A 269 -6.32 2.63 -16.92
CA VAL A 269 -6.73 1.51 -17.80
C VAL A 269 -8.25 1.37 -17.85
N ALA A 270 -8.94 1.46 -16.72
CA ALA A 270 -10.41 1.39 -16.67
C ALA A 270 -11.07 2.57 -17.40
N GLU A 271 -10.42 3.74 -17.45
CA GLU A 271 -10.85 4.94 -18.19
C GLU A 271 -10.46 4.91 -19.68
N GLY A 272 -9.81 3.86 -20.17
CA GLY A 272 -9.59 3.60 -21.60
C GLY A 272 -8.13 3.62 -22.06
N ALA A 273 -7.15 3.66 -21.16
CA ALA A 273 -5.75 3.50 -21.58
C ALA A 273 -5.48 2.05 -22.02
N ASP A 274 -4.82 1.87 -23.17
CA ASP A 274 -4.46 0.54 -23.70
C ASP A 274 -3.46 -0.20 -22.81
N SER A 275 -2.54 0.52 -22.19
CA SER A 275 -1.59 -0.01 -21.21
C SER A 275 -0.97 1.10 -20.38
N VAL A 276 -0.72 0.79 -19.13
CA VAL A 276 -0.03 1.70 -18.19
C VAL A 276 1.04 0.92 -17.45
N ALA A 277 2.27 1.43 -17.43
CA ALA A 277 3.32 0.89 -16.58
C ALA A 277 3.39 1.64 -15.27
N VAL A 278 3.73 0.92 -14.22
CA VAL A 278 4.13 1.46 -12.93
C VAL A 278 5.62 1.24 -12.76
N LEU A 279 6.33 2.27 -12.31
CA LEU A 279 7.76 2.23 -12.03
C LEU A 279 8.00 2.69 -10.59
N CYS A 280 8.62 1.83 -9.79
CA CYS A 280 9.03 2.11 -8.41
C CYS A 280 10.49 1.78 -8.20
N GLY A 281 11.11 2.42 -7.24
CA GLY A 281 12.44 2.09 -6.78
C GLY A 281 13.38 3.28 -6.81
N GLY A 282 14.58 3.03 -6.38
CA GLY A 282 15.71 3.94 -6.32
C GLY A 282 17.03 3.20 -6.48
N ASP A 283 18.12 3.95 -6.48
CA ASP A 283 19.45 3.38 -6.71
C ASP A 283 19.89 2.42 -5.58
N ASP A 284 19.42 2.64 -4.35
CA ASP A 284 19.73 1.79 -3.19
C ASP A 284 18.89 0.51 -3.14
N ASP A 285 17.60 0.59 -3.48
CA ASP A 285 16.63 -0.51 -3.35
C ASP A 285 16.44 -1.28 -4.66
N GLY A 286 17.03 -0.78 -5.76
CA GLY A 286 16.79 -1.26 -7.11
C GLY A 286 15.46 -0.75 -7.68
N TRP A 287 15.15 -1.18 -8.89
CA TRP A 287 14.00 -0.72 -9.68
C TRP A 287 13.06 -1.87 -10.00
N ARG A 288 11.78 -1.63 -9.90
CA ARG A 288 10.76 -2.61 -10.25
C ARG A 288 9.67 -1.98 -11.11
N THR A 289 9.10 -2.79 -12.01
CA THR A 289 8.01 -2.37 -12.89
C THR A 289 6.82 -3.31 -12.77
N ALA A 290 5.63 -2.76 -13.00
CA ALA A 290 4.44 -3.54 -13.27
C ALA A 290 3.76 -3.00 -14.53
N LEU A 291 3.15 -3.87 -15.33
CA LEU A 291 2.40 -3.51 -16.53
C LEU A 291 0.93 -3.82 -16.27
N LEU A 292 0.09 -2.83 -16.46
CA LEU A 292 -1.37 -2.97 -16.41
C LEU A 292 -1.93 -2.87 -17.83
N THR A 293 -2.89 -3.74 -18.15
CA THR A 293 -3.63 -3.76 -19.42
C THR A 293 -5.11 -3.98 -19.15
N PRO A 294 -6.01 -3.64 -20.09
CA PRO A 294 -7.44 -3.86 -19.93
C PRO A 294 -7.77 -5.29 -19.52
N GLY A 295 -8.66 -5.41 -18.55
CA GLY A 295 -9.21 -6.69 -18.16
C GLY A 295 -10.00 -7.27 -19.34
N ARG A 296 -9.62 -8.44 -19.85
CA ARG A 296 -10.46 -9.13 -20.83
C ARG A 296 -11.70 -9.62 -20.09
N ARG A 297 -12.88 -9.20 -20.55
CA ARG A 297 -14.13 -9.88 -20.14
C ARG A 297 -14.08 -11.31 -20.71
N PRO A 298 -14.40 -12.31 -19.90
CA PRO A 298 -14.45 -13.70 -20.37
C PRO A 298 -15.46 -13.89 -21.48
#